data_8aa71ff9ad0fb042fe6890c25c95e46c
#
_entry.id   8aa71ff9ad0fb042fe6890c25c95e46c
#
_cell.length_a   1.000
_cell.length_b   1.000
_cell.length_c   1.000
_cell.angle_alpha   90.00
_cell.angle_beta   90.00
_cell.angle_gamma   90.00
#
_symmetry.space_group_name_H-M   'P 1'
#
loop_
_entity.id
_entity.type
_entity.pdbx_description
1 polymer ?
#
loop_
_entity_poly.entity_id
_entity_poly.type
_entity_poly.pdbx_seq_one_letter_code
_entity_poly.pdbx_strand_id
1 'polypeptide(L)'
;MKRLPLLAVLPLLCASVASASSMMSVGYFNGGGDVTAGPGGDINKLDVRQITHLNYSFGLIYNGEKEETNVALKDPAMRHQIWLSPKVQSDLAQLPVLRKQNPNLKVLLSVGGWGARGFSGAAATPETRAVFIQSAQEIVKKYGLDGIDLDWEYPVNGAWGLVESQPADRDNFTLLLKELRQAFGKAKLVTIAVGANAESPKSWVDVKAIAPLLDYINLMTYDMAYGTQYFNANLYDSKAWPTVAAADKYSVDFVVNNYLAAGLKPQQMNLGIGFYGRVPKRSVEPGIDWSKPDAQKNPVTQPYFGEQEVALFRSLGIDLKKDTYVKYNDIVKTFLNDPQKRFTGHWDDDAKVPWLSVKSAEGKTLFALSYEDPRSVAIKADYIKKRGLAGAMFWEYGADDNNQLAKQLAESLAITP
;
A
#
# COMPACT_ATOMS: atom_id res chain seq x y z
N MET A 1 66.77 42.84 19.41
CA MET A 1 65.49 42.76 18.74
C MET A 1 65.23 41.29 18.37
N LYS A 2 64.40 40.58 19.16
CA LYS A 2 64.06 39.16 18.96
C LYS A 2 62.76 39.09 18.16
N ARG A 3 62.78 38.44 16.98
CA ARG A 3 61.59 38.21 16.16
C ARG A 3 60.80 36.99 16.71
N LEU A 4 59.53 37.17 17.05
CA LEU A 4 58.61 36.06 17.35
C LEU A 4 58.14 35.42 16.04
N PRO A 5 57.94 34.12 16.01
CA PRO A 5 57.32 33.46 14.83
C PRO A 5 55.81 33.58 14.89
N LEU A 6 55.21 33.89 13.72
CA LEU A 6 53.78 33.93 13.45
C LEU A 6 53.28 32.48 13.41
N LEU A 7 52.44 32.06 14.36
CA LEU A 7 51.68 30.82 14.24
C LEU A 7 50.53 30.99 13.29
N ALA A 8 50.56 30.29 12.17
CA ALA A 8 49.43 30.18 11.25
C ALA A 8 48.39 29.22 11.81
N VAL A 9 47.24 29.75 12.17
CA VAL A 9 46.08 28.94 12.56
C VAL A 9 45.36 28.50 11.26
N LEU A 10 45.49 27.21 10.92
CA LEU A 10 44.65 26.61 9.88
C LEU A 10 43.21 26.43 10.42
N PRO A 11 42.18 26.90 9.68
CA PRO A 11 40.80 26.58 10.05
C PRO A 11 40.53 25.10 9.75
N LEU A 12 40.16 24.33 10.79
CA LEU A 12 39.55 23.02 10.62
C LEU A 12 38.21 23.21 9.93
N LEU A 13 38.12 22.84 8.65
CA LEU A 13 36.84 22.62 8.01
C LEU A 13 36.23 21.35 8.60
N CYS A 14 35.32 21.51 9.55
CA CYS A 14 34.36 20.45 9.90
C CYS A 14 33.41 20.27 8.74
N ALA A 15 33.74 19.36 7.82
CA ALA A 15 32.77 18.82 6.90
C ALA A 15 31.73 18.07 7.73
N SER A 16 30.56 18.66 7.90
CA SER A 16 29.37 17.94 8.40
C SER A 16 29.05 16.87 7.36
N VAL A 17 29.44 15.62 7.68
CA VAL A 17 28.91 14.45 6.97
C VAL A 17 27.42 14.44 7.30
N ALA A 18 26.61 14.96 6.40
CA ALA A 18 25.18 14.73 6.44
C ALA A 18 25.01 13.21 6.39
N SER A 19 24.63 12.61 7.51
CA SER A 19 24.21 11.22 7.55
C SER A 19 23.10 11.08 6.52
N ALA A 20 23.37 10.38 5.43
CA ALA A 20 22.32 10.01 4.50
C ALA A 20 21.27 9.25 5.33
N SER A 21 20.04 9.74 5.40
CA SER A 21 18.98 9.03 6.08
C SER A 21 18.88 7.65 5.42
N SER A 22 18.93 6.59 6.21
CA SER A 22 18.79 5.24 5.69
C SER A 22 17.43 5.14 4.98
N MET A 23 17.42 4.53 3.78
CA MET A 23 16.17 4.27 3.05
C MET A 23 15.21 3.45 3.90
N MET A 24 13.90 3.67 3.75
CA MET A 24 12.89 2.87 4.43
C MET A 24 12.45 1.68 3.57
N SER A 25 12.24 0.55 4.22
CA SER A 25 11.51 -0.60 3.69
C SER A 25 10.38 -0.89 4.67
N VAL A 26 9.15 -0.55 4.29
CA VAL A 26 7.93 -0.71 5.12
C VAL A 26 7.17 -1.93 4.63
N GLY A 27 7.14 -3.00 5.41
CA GLY A 27 6.37 -4.20 5.07
C GLY A 27 5.00 -4.18 5.74
N TYR A 28 3.94 -4.30 4.96
CA TYR A 28 2.62 -4.62 5.49
C TYR A 28 2.51 -6.12 5.71
N PHE A 29 1.94 -6.49 6.84
CA PHE A 29 1.65 -7.87 7.18
C PHE A 29 0.17 -8.01 7.53
N ASN A 30 -0.58 -8.73 6.69
CA ASN A 30 -1.97 -9.07 6.98
C ASN A 30 -2.05 -10.13 8.07
N GLY A 31 -2.33 -9.69 9.30
CA GLY A 31 -2.52 -10.55 10.47
C GLY A 31 -3.93 -11.13 10.60
N GLY A 32 -4.82 -10.96 9.60
CA GLY A 32 -6.20 -11.44 9.64
C GLY A 32 -7.21 -10.41 10.15
N GLY A 33 -6.85 -9.11 10.07
CA GLY A 33 -7.78 -8.00 10.28
C GLY A 33 -8.41 -7.49 8.98
N ASP A 34 -7.86 -7.86 7.84
CA ASP A 34 -8.43 -7.51 6.54
C ASP A 34 -9.68 -8.34 6.28
N VAL A 35 -10.76 -7.63 6.02
CA VAL A 35 -12.08 -8.21 5.78
C VAL A 35 -12.18 -8.94 4.44
N THR A 36 -11.28 -8.64 3.51
CA THR A 36 -11.31 -9.15 2.15
C THR A 36 -10.20 -10.15 1.84
N ALA A 37 -9.08 -10.13 2.57
CA ALA A 37 -7.88 -10.92 2.25
C ALA A 37 -7.81 -12.31 2.91
N GLY A 38 -8.86 -12.76 3.59
CA GLY A 38 -8.93 -14.10 4.18
C GLY A 38 -8.18 -14.25 5.51
N PRO A 39 -7.91 -15.51 5.94
CA PRO A 39 -7.27 -15.78 7.22
C PRO A 39 -5.81 -15.31 7.19
N GLY A 40 -5.45 -14.29 7.89
CA GLY A 40 -4.11 -13.69 7.90
C GLY A 40 -2.92 -14.64 7.99
N GLY A 41 -1.74 -14.13 7.72
CA GLY A 41 -0.48 -14.85 7.74
C GLY A 41 -0.06 -15.34 9.13
N ASP A 42 1.01 -16.12 9.18
CA ASP A 42 1.66 -16.57 10.41
C ASP A 42 2.82 -15.62 10.72
N ILE A 43 2.70 -14.84 11.79
CA ILE A 43 3.70 -13.86 12.22
C ILE A 43 5.09 -14.49 12.48
N ASN A 44 5.14 -15.77 12.84
CA ASN A 44 6.40 -16.48 13.13
C ASN A 44 7.22 -16.77 11.86
N LYS A 45 6.62 -16.64 10.68
CA LYS A 45 7.31 -16.82 9.40
C LYS A 45 7.93 -15.54 8.84
N LEU A 46 7.73 -14.39 9.50
CA LEU A 46 8.29 -13.13 9.05
C LEU A 46 9.81 -13.08 9.22
N ASP A 47 10.52 -12.74 8.16
CA ASP A 47 11.92 -12.36 8.18
C ASP A 47 12.05 -10.83 8.22
N VAL A 48 11.98 -10.26 9.43
CA VAL A 48 12.00 -8.81 9.63
C VAL A 48 13.37 -8.16 9.44
N ARG A 49 14.40 -8.93 9.09
CA ARG A 49 15.76 -8.40 8.80
C ARG A 49 15.80 -7.62 7.48
N GLN A 50 14.79 -7.79 6.63
CA GLN A 50 14.68 -7.16 5.31
C GLN A 50 13.88 -5.87 5.32
N ILE A 51 13.39 -5.44 6.49
CA ILE A 51 12.56 -4.24 6.64
C ILE A 51 13.03 -3.35 7.77
N THR A 52 12.73 -2.07 7.65
CA THR A 52 12.92 -1.09 8.72
C THR A 52 11.66 -0.90 9.56
N HIS A 53 10.50 -1.06 8.94
CA HIS A 53 9.19 -0.85 9.55
C HIS A 53 8.25 -2.00 9.20
N LEU A 54 7.47 -2.43 10.19
CA LEU A 54 6.38 -3.38 10.04
C LEU A 54 5.06 -2.67 10.33
N ASN A 55 4.21 -2.55 9.32
CA ASN A 55 2.82 -2.15 9.49
C ASN A 55 1.98 -3.40 9.68
N TYR A 56 1.62 -3.68 10.94
CA TYR A 56 0.77 -4.82 11.27
C TYR A 56 -0.70 -4.49 10.92
N SER A 57 -1.32 -5.23 10.04
CA SER A 57 -2.63 -5.00 9.45
C SER A 57 -3.63 -6.08 9.88
N PHE A 58 -4.83 -5.78 10.36
CA PHE A 58 -5.35 -4.45 10.65
C PHE A 58 -6.05 -4.41 12.02
N GLY A 59 -6.03 -3.22 12.63
CA GLY A 59 -7.05 -2.85 13.58
C GLY A 59 -8.28 -2.32 12.84
N LEU A 60 -9.48 -2.58 13.35
CA LEU A 60 -10.74 -2.11 12.77
C LEU A 60 -11.42 -1.13 13.71
N ILE A 61 -12.29 -0.26 13.18
CA ILE A 61 -13.04 0.70 13.98
C ILE A 61 -14.43 0.15 14.30
N TYR A 62 -14.84 0.17 15.54
CA TYR A 62 -16.22 -0.11 15.91
C TYR A 62 -17.15 0.96 15.34
N ASN A 63 -18.04 0.61 14.40
CA ASN A 63 -18.96 1.54 13.75
C ASN A 63 -20.41 1.42 14.19
N GLY A 64 -20.78 0.29 14.82
CA GLY A 64 -22.13 0.05 15.33
C GLY A 64 -23.12 -0.50 14.30
N GLU A 65 -22.69 -0.89 13.10
CA GLU A 65 -23.56 -1.47 12.08
C GLU A 65 -23.68 -2.99 12.29
N LYS A 66 -24.92 -3.48 12.26
CA LYS A 66 -25.22 -4.89 12.54
C LYS A 66 -24.82 -5.87 11.46
N GLU A 67 -24.70 -5.41 10.23
CA GLU A 67 -24.51 -6.25 9.04
C GLU A 67 -23.06 -6.40 8.63
N GLU A 68 -22.16 -5.80 9.37
CA GLU A 68 -20.77 -5.89 9.05
C GLU A 68 -20.16 -7.20 9.47
N THR A 69 -19.56 -7.84 8.52
CA THR A 69 -18.90 -9.13 8.66
C THR A 69 -17.78 -9.14 9.70
N ASN A 70 -17.36 -7.97 10.19
CA ASN A 70 -16.12 -7.83 10.92
C ASN A 70 -16.24 -7.54 12.38
N VAL A 71 -17.20 -6.71 12.80
CA VAL A 71 -17.35 -6.38 14.22
C VAL A 71 -18.81 -6.14 14.55
N ALA A 72 -19.47 -7.17 15.09
CA ALA A 72 -20.77 -6.95 15.73
C ALA A 72 -20.53 -6.12 17.00
N LEU A 73 -20.80 -4.83 16.93
CA LEU A 73 -20.77 -3.96 18.09
C LEU A 73 -21.93 -4.32 18.99
N LYS A 74 -21.64 -4.99 20.10
CA LYS A 74 -22.63 -5.33 21.12
C LYS A 74 -22.79 -4.24 22.17
N ASP A 75 -21.73 -3.46 22.40
CA ASP A 75 -21.68 -2.40 23.39
C ASP A 75 -21.55 -1.03 22.69
N PRO A 76 -22.58 -0.16 22.77
CA PRO A 76 -22.52 1.18 22.20
C PRO A 76 -21.36 2.03 22.73
N ALA A 77 -20.86 1.75 23.94
CA ALA A 77 -19.71 2.46 24.52
C ALA A 77 -18.39 2.17 23.78
N MET A 78 -18.32 1.08 23.00
CA MET A 78 -17.16 0.75 22.19
C MET A 78 -17.13 1.47 20.84
N ARG A 79 -18.20 2.17 20.47
CA ARG A 79 -18.27 2.86 19.17
C ARG A 79 -17.12 3.85 18.99
N HIS A 80 -16.50 3.83 17.80
CA HIS A 80 -15.33 4.60 17.40
C HIS A 80 -13.99 4.18 18.05
N GLN A 81 -13.98 3.16 18.92
CA GLN A 81 -12.72 2.58 19.40
C GLN A 81 -12.11 1.65 18.35
N ILE A 82 -10.80 1.45 18.41
CA ILE A 82 -10.11 0.46 17.61
C ILE A 82 -10.32 -0.93 18.21
N TRP A 83 -10.81 -1.84 17.42
CA TRP A 83 -10.96 -3.25 17.77
C TRP A 83 -9.83 -4.09 17.17
N LEU A 84 -9.34 -5.03 17.95
CA LEU A 84 -8.35 -6.01 17.52
C LEU A 84 -8.93 -7.41 17.65
N SER A 85 -8.88 -8.20 16.58
CA SER A 85 -9.27 -9.61 16.65
C SER A 85 -8.40 -10.38 17.64
N PRO A 86 -8.87 -11.52 18.18
CA PRO A 86 -8.05 -12.35 19.07
C PRO A 86 -6.71 -12.76 18.45
N LYS A 87 -6.68 -13.01 17.12
CA LYS A 87 -5.44 -13.31 16.41
C LYS A 87 -4.49 -12.12 16.41
N VAL A 88 -4.96 -10.92 16.05
CA VAL A 88 -4.16 -9.68 16.08
C VAL A 88 -3.58 -9.44 17.48
N GLN A 89 -4.37 -9.62 18.53
CA GLN A 89 -3.90 -9.47 19.91
C GLN A 89 -2.81 -10.49 20.26
N SER A 90 -2.97 -11.75 19.84
CA SER A 90 -1.98 -12.81 20.04
C SER A 90 -0.67 -12.53 19.28
N ASP A 91 -0.78 -12.08 18.04
CA ASP A 91 0.39 -11.77 17.20
C ASP A 91 1.18 -10.56 17.75
N LEU A 92 0.48 -9.49 18.14
CA LEU A 92 1.12 -8.31 18.73
C LEU A 92 1.84 -8.62 20.06
N ALA A 93 1.38 -9.63 20.80
CA ALA A 93 2.09 -10.09 21.99
C ALA A 93 3.45 -10.77 21.67
N GLN A 94 3.68 -11.17 20.42
CA GLN A 94 4.93 -11.80 19.97
C GLN A 94 5.97 -10.83 19.42
N LEU A 95 5.68 -9.53 19.34
CA LEU A 95 6.62 -8.52 18.84
C LEU A 95 8.01 -8.56 19.49
N PRO A 96 8.18 -8.90 20.78
CA PRO A 96 9.52 -9.07 21.38
C PRO A 96 10.38 -10.12 20.67
N VAL A 97 9.77 -11.15 20.05
CA VAL A 97 10.50 -12.18 19.29
C VAL A 97 11.01 -11.61 17.98
N LEU A 98 10.18 -10.83 17.27
CA LEU A 98 10.60 -10.16 16.04
C LEU A 98 11.71 -9.14 16.28
N ARG A 99 11.63 -8.39 17.38
CA ARG A 99 12.66 -7.42 17.75
C ARG A 99 14.00 -8.05 18.14
N LYS A 100 14.04 -9.35 18.48
CA LYS A 100 15.31 -10.08 18.63
C LYS A 100 15.98 -10.35 17.28
N GLN A 101 15.20 -10.51 16.20
CA GLN A 101 15.75 -10.67 14.85
C GLN A 101 16.23 -9.33 14.28
N ASN A 102 15.52 -8.24 14.58
CA ASN A 102 15.85 -6.88 14.15
C ASN A 102 15.59 -5.90 15.32
N PRO A 103 16.61 -5.55 16.11
CA PRO A 103 16.46 -4.63 17.25
C PRO A 103 16.03 -3.21 16.86
N ASN A 104 16.27 -2.81 15.62
CA ASN A 104 15.94 -1.48 15.10
C ASN A 104 14.52 -1.42 14.49
N LEU A 105 13.82 -2.57 14.41
CA LEU A 105 12.48 -2.66 13.80
C LEU A 105 11.49 -1.72 14.47
N LYS A 106 10.89 -0.85 13.66
CA LYS A 106 9.72 -0.07 14.04
C LYS A 106 8.44 -0.84 13.72
N VAL A 107 7.52 -0.90 14.67
CA VAL A 107 6.24 -1.61 14.47
C VAL A 107 5.10 -0.65 14.72
N LEU A 108 4.23 -0.51 13.71
CA LEU A 108 3.01 0.28 13.76
C LEU A 108 1.80 -0.65 13.64
N LEU A 109 0.71 -0.29 14.30
CA LEU A 109 -0.59 -0.85 13.96
C LEU A 109 -1.16 -0.06 12.79
N SER A 110 -1.45 -0.73 11.67
CA SER A 110 -2.27 -0.16 10.61
C SER A 110 -3.75 -0.36 10.96
N VAL A 111 -4.53 0.70 10.85
CA VAL A 111 -5.98 0.69 11.12
C VAL A 111 -6.70 0.98 9.82
N GLY A 112 -7.66 0.12 9.46
CA GLY A 112 -8.44 0.29 8.24
C GLY A 112 -8.27 -0.84 7.24
N GLY A 113 -7.84 -0.49 6.03
CA GLY A 113 -7.72 -1.38 4.88
C GLY A 113 -8.97 -1.38 3.99
N TRP A 114 -8.90 -2.09 2.86
CA TRP A 114 -9.98 -2.12 1.88
C TRP A 114 -11.30 -2.60 2.47
N GLY A 115 -12.35 -1.81 2.29
CA GLY A 115 -13.70 -2.11 2.80
C GLY A 115 -13.89 -1.93 4.30
N ALA A 116 -12.88 -1.48 5.04
CA ALA A 116 -13.01 -1.19 6.46
C ALA A 116 -13.84 0.08 6.68
N ARG A 117 -14.82 -0.01 7.58
CA ARG A 117 -15.76 1.06 7.92
C ARG A 117 -15.41 1.73 9.24
N GLY A 118 -16.09 2.83 9.55
CA GLY A 118 -16.02 3.52 10.84
C GLY A 118 -15.22 4.81 10.82
N PHE A 119 -14.37 5.05 9.81
CA PHE A 119 -13.53 6.24 9.77
C PHE A 119 -14.32 7.55 9.68
N SER A 120 -15.32 7.62 8.77
CA SER A 120 -16.12 8.85 8.61
C SER A 120 -16.81 9.25 9.92
N GLY A 121 -17.35 8.27 10.65
CA GLY A 121 -17.94 8.51 11.97
C GLY A 121 -16.90 8.85 13.05
N ALA A 122 -15.78 8.14 13.09
CA ALA A 122 -14.71 8.38 14.08
C ALA A 122 -14.04 9.75 13.91
N ALA A 123 -13.93 10.25 12.67
CA ALA A 123 -13.34 11.55 12.35
C ALA A 123 -14.31 12.73 12.52
N ALA A 124 -15.63 12.50 12.58
CA ALA A 124 -16.66 13.51 12.39
C ALA A 124 -16.65 14.64 13.43
N THR A 125 -16.51 14.34 14.71
CA THR A 125 -16.59 15.34 15.79
C THR A 125 -15.37 15.26 16.73
N PRO A 126 -15.10 16.31 17.50
CA PRO A 126 -14.04 16.27 18.52
C PRO A 126 -14.19 15.09 19.49
N GLU A 127 -15.44 14.78 19.89
CA GLU A 127 -15.73 13.72 20.86
C GLU A 127 -15.43 12.34 20.25
N THR A 128 -15.85 12.08 19.01
CA THR A 128 -15.60 10.79 18.34
C THR A 128 -14.12 10.61 18.02
N ARG A 129 -13.40 11.69 17.61
CA ARG A 129 -11.95 11.67 17.44
C ARG A 129 -11.22 11.38 18.74
N ALA A 130 -11.66 11.98 19.86
CA ALA A 130 -11.06 11.72 21.17
C ALA A 130 -11.17 10.24 21.58
N VAL A 131 -12.31 9.59 21.33
CA VAL A 131 -12.51 8.15 21.59
C VAL A 131 -11.55 7.31 20.75
N PHE A 132 -11.43 7.58 19.46
CA PHE A 132 -10.51 6.88 18.58
C PHE A 132 -9.06 7.04 19.04
N ILE A 133 -8.65 8.28 19.33
CA ILE A 133 -7.27 8.63 19.71
C ILE A 133 -6.89 7.98 21.04
N GLN A 134 -7.78 8.02 22.03
CA GLN A 134 -7.55 7.35 23.31
C GLN A 134 -7.34 5.84 23.10
N SER A 135 -8.20 5.19 22.33
CA SER A 135 -8.07 3.77 22.01
C SER A 135 -6.75 3.46 21.31
N ALA A 136 -6.33 4.32 20.36
CA ALA A 136 -5.04 4.18 19.68
C ALA A 136 -3.85 4.28 20.65
N GLN A 137 -3.87 5.25 21.58
CA GLN A 137 -2.84 5.42 22.61
C GLN A 137 -2.75 4.21 23.54
N GLU A 138 -3.89 3.68 23.98
CA GLU A 138 -3.97 2.49 24.85
C GLU A 138 -3.34 1.27 24.17
N ILE A 139 -3.66 1.02 22.89
CA ILE A 139 -3.12 -0.09 22.11
C ILE A 139 -1.61 0.08 21.91
N VAL A 140 -1.16 1.26 21.46
CA VAL A 140 0.26 1.56 21.24
C VAL A 140 1.05 1.37 22.53
N LYS A 141 0.53 1.79 23.68
CA LYS A 141 1.16 1.59 24.99
C LYS A 141 1.15 0.12 25.38
N LYS A 142 0.00 -0.57 25.27
CA LYS A 142 -0.17 -1.97 25.69
C LYS A 142 0.82 -2.91 25.00
N TYR A 143 1.01 -2.75 23.69
CA TYR A 143 1.86 -3.64 22.89
C TYR A 143 3.26 -3.07 22.63
N GLY A 144 3.58 -1.89 23.16
CA GLY A 144 4.87 -1.24 22.98
C GLY A 144 5.16 -0.89 21.51
N LEU A 145 4.15 -0.45 20.77
CA LEU A 145 4.28 -0.08 19.36
C LEU A 145 5.03 1.25 19.20
N ASP A 146 5.65 1.43 18.03
CA ASP A 146 6.37 2.65 17.69
C ASP A 146 5.43 3.74 17.13
N GLY A 147 4.21 3.39 16.74
CA GLY A 147 3.24 4.34 16.22
C GLY A 147 1.97 3.70 15.69
N ILE A 148 1.26 4.48 14.88
CA ILE A 148 0.02 4.10 14.21
C ILE A 148 0.07 4.51 12.75
N ASP A 149 -0.49 3.68 11.88
CA ASP A 149 -0.71 3.93 10.47
C ASP A 149 -2.22 3.95 10.21
N LEU A 150 -2.71 4.89 9.41
CA LEU A 150 -4.12 4.93 9.04
C LEU A 150 -4.29 4.62 7.56
N ASP A 151 -5.05 3.59 7.28
CA ASP A 151 -5.37 3.13 5.94
C ASP A 151 -6.86 3.32 5.68
N TRP A 152 -7.26 4.58 5.51
CA TRP A 152 -8.64 4.94 5.18
C TRP A 152 -8.84 4.91 3.67
N GLU A 153 -9.61 3.95 3.20
CA GLU A 153 -9.87 3.75 1.78
C GLU A 153 -11.35 4.00 1.42
N TYR A 154 -11.79 5.23 1.11
CA TYR A 154 -11.04 6.49 1.10
C TYR A 154 -11.91 7.61 1.67
N PRO A 155 -11.32 8.67 2.27
CA PRO A 155 -12.08 9.86 2.63
C PRO A 155 -12.82 10.41 1.42
N VAL A 156 -14.03 10.95 1.61
CA VAL A 156 -14.88 11.55 0.57
C VAL A 156 -15.41 10.57 -0.47
N ASN A 157 -14.57 9.67 -0.97
CA ASN A 157 -14.92 8.72 -2.03
C ASN A 157 -15.64 7.47 -1.52
N GLY A 158 -15.30 7.00 -0.31
CA GLY A 158 -15.89 5.80 0.29
C GLY A 158 -15.71 4.54 -0.54
N ALA A 159 -14.55 4.37 -1.20
CA ALA A 159 -14.30 3.23 -2.09
C ALA A 159 -15.43 3.04 -3.13
N TRP A 160 -15.81 4.14 -3.77
CA TRP A 160 -16.93 4.18 -4.75
C TRP A 160 -18.28 3.72 -4.17
N GLY A 161 -18.52 4.00 -2.88
CA GLY A 161 -19.76 3.66 -2.17
C GLY A 161 -19.75 2.31 -1.46
N LEU A 162 -18.60 1.66 -1.35
CA LEU A 162 -18.44 0.43 -0.57
C LEU A 162 -18.53 0.70 0.93
N VAL A 163 -17.97 1.82 1.40
CA VAL A 163 -17.97 2.26 2.79
C VAL A 163 -18.60 3.65 2.93
N GLU A 164 -18.98 4.01 4.16
CA GLU A 164 -19.54 5.32 4.44
C GLU A 164 -18.53 6.43 4.15
N SER A 165 -19.03 7.52 3.58
CA SER A 165 -18.24 8.72 3.28
C SER A 165 -19.11 9.96 3.20
N GLN A 166 -18.49 11.13 3.41
CA GLN A 166 -19.16 12.43 3.30
C GLN A 166 -18.17 13.49 2.81
N PRO A 167 -18.63 14.58 2.21
CA PRO A 167 -17.76 15.65 1.70
C PRO A 167 -16.83 16.25 2.77
N ALA A 168 -17.26 16.27 4.05
CA ALA A 168 -16.47 16.79 5.15
C ALA A 168 -15.32 15.87 5.57
N ASP A 169 -15.22 14.65 5.08
CA ASP A 169 -14.20 13.67 5.48
C ASP A 169 -12.77 14.18 5.22
N ARG A 170 -12.55 14.95 4.17
CA ARG A 170 -11.26 15.56 3.87
C ARG A 170 -10.76 16.44 5.01
N ASP A 171 -11.61 17.32 5.49
CA ASP A 171 -11.28 18.24 6.58
C ASP A 171 -11.25 17.52 7.92
N ASN A 172 -12.21 16.61 8.16
CA ASN A 172 -12.28 15.78 9.36
C ASN A 172 -11.05 14.88 9.50
N PHE A 173 -10.54 14.32 8.39
CA PHE A 173 -9.31 13.53 8.41
C PHE A 173 -8.10 14.38 8.77
N THR A 174 -8.01 15.61 8.25
CA THR A 174 -6.97 16.56 8.62
C THR A 174 -7.01 16.86 10.13
N LEU A 175 -8.21 17.08 10.70
CA LEU A 175 -8.39 17.29 12.15
C LEU A 175 -7.99 16.06 12.95
N LEU A 176 -8.41 14.87 12.55
CA LEU A 176 -8.02 13.61 13.19
C LEU A 176 -6.50 13.44 13.25
N LEU A 177 -5.79 13.66 12.13
CA LEU A 177 -4.34 13.57 12.06
C LEU A 177 -3.64 14.62 12.93
N LYS A 178 -4.18 15.84 12.96
CA LYS A 178 -3.67 16.92 13.84
C LYS A 178 -3.78 16.53 15.33
N GLU A 179 -4.92 16.04 15.74
CA GLU A 179 -5.18 15.62 17.12
C GLU A 179 -4.38 14.37 17.49
N LEU A 180 -4.24 13.40 16.57
CA LEU A 180 -3.34 12.25 16.73
C LEU A 180 -1.89 12.69 16.94
N ARG A 181 -1.39 13.61 16.10
CA ARG A 181 -0.02 14.15 16.25
C ARG A 181 0.16 14.87 17.59
N GLN A 182 -0.83 15.59 18.06
CA GLN A 182 -0.80 16.22 19.39
C GLN A 182 -0.72 15.17 20.50
N ALA A 183 -1.53 14.12 20.41
CA ALA A 183 -1.62 13.05 21.40
C ALA A 183 -0.35 12.16 21.46
N PHE A 184 0.25 11.87 20.32
CA PHE A 184 1.45 11.03 20.24
C PHE A 184 2.77 11.83 20.33
N GLY A 185 2.72 13.14 20.12
CA GLY A 185 3.92 13.99 20.09
C GLY A 185 4.88 13.57 18.97
N LYS A 186 6.18 13.80 19.19
CA LYS A 186 7.24 13.39 18.24
C LYS A 186 7.83 12.01 18.56
N ALA A 187 7.45 11.41 19.68
CA ALA A 187 8.00 10.15 20.13
C ALA A 187 7.39 8.92 19.41
N LYS A 188 6.24 9.09 18.81
CA LYS A 188 5.52 8.03 18.09
C LYS A 188 5.27 8.42 16.65
N LEU A 189 5.38 7.43 15.77
CA LEU A 189 5.12 7.60 14.36
C LEU A 189 3.60 7.72 14.08
N VAL A 190 3.24 8.64 13.21
CA VAL A 190 1.89 8.76 12.65
C VAL A 190 2.04 8.77 11.14
N THR A 191 1.48 7.77 10.48
CA THR A 191 1.60 7.57 9.04
C THR A 191 0.24 7.26 8.42
N ILE A 192 0.14 7.34 7.11
CA ILE A 192 -1.06 6.98 6.36
C ILE A 192 -0.70 6.25 5.09
N ALA A 193 -1.63 5.41 4.60
CA ALA A 193 -1.64 4.95 3.22
C ALA A 193 -2.63 5.78 2.39
N VAL A 194 -2.31 6.03 1.13
CA VAL A 194 -3.13 6.87 0.24
C VAL A 194 -3.21 6.28 -1.16
N GLY A 195 -4.34 6.52 -1.83
CA GLY A 195 -4.64 5.97 -3.14
C GLY A 195 -3.75 6.49 -4.27
N ALA A 196 -3.55 5.65 -5.28
CA ALA A 196 -2.71 5.90 -6.45
C ALA A 196 -3.42 6.63 -7.59
N ASN A 197 -4.58 7.23 -7.38
CA ASN A 197 -5.30 7.94 -8.43
C ASN A 197 -5.05 9.45 -8.37
N ALA A 198 -5.46 10.16 -9.45
CA ALA A 198 -5.27 11.60 -9.56
C ALA A 198 -6.12 12.42 -8.57
N GLU A 199 -7.25 11.87 -8.11
CA GLU A 199 -8.21 12.57 -7.25
C GLU A 199 -7.80 12.53 -5.78
N SER A 200 -7.07 11.50 -5.35
CA SER A 200 -6.65 11.36 -3.96
C SER A 200 -5.90 12.60 -3.44
N PRO A 201 -4.83 13.10 -4.08
CA PRO A 201 -4.13 14.30 -3.62
C PRO A 201 -4.86 15.62 -3.93
N LYS A 202 -5.93 15.62 -4.73
CA LYS A 202 -6.68 16.83 -5.08
C LYS A 202 -7.87 17.06 -4.16
N SER A 203 -8.68 16.01 -3.96
CA SER A 203 -10.01 16.14 -3.35
C SER A 203 -10.24 15.25 -2.14
N TRP A 204 -9.52 14.12 -2.00
CA TRP A 204 -9.76 13.21 -0.88
C TRP A 204 -8.94 13.55 0.37
N VAL A 205 -7.71 14.04 0.19
CA VAL A 205 -6.85 14.47 1.29
C VAL A 205 -6.26 15.86 1.04
N ASP A 206 -6.09 16.64 2.11
CA ASP A 206 -5.36 17.92 2.03
C ASP A 206 -3.87 17.71 2.27
N VAL A 207 -3.16 17.37 1.20
CA VAL A 207 -1.73 17.04 1.27
C VAL A 207 -0.91 18.11 1.98
N LYS A 208 -1.16 19.40 1.71
CA LYS A 208 -0.41 20.51 2.34
C LYS A 208 -0.66 20.61 3.84
N ALA A 209 -1.90 20.36 4.26
CA ALA A 209 -2.27 20.43 5.68
C ALA A 209 -1.77 19.22 6.46
N ILE A 210 -1.80 18.01 5.86
CA ILE A 210 -1.43 16.78 6.56
C ILE A 210 0.07 16.47 6.54
N ALA A 211 0.82 16.85 5.50
CA ALA A 211 2.23 16.55 5.39
C ALA A 211 3.08 16.94 6.62
N PRO A 212 2.89 18.11 7.26
CA PRO A 212 3.63 18.47 8.47
C PRO A 212 3.26 17.64 9.72
N LEU A 213 2.14 16.93 9.68
CA LEU A 213 1.62 16.13 10.79
C LEU A 213 2.13 14.70 10.77
N LEU A 214 2.64 14.25 9.62
CA LEU A 214 3.01 12.86 9.35
C LEU A 214 4.53 12.67 9.29
N ASP A 215 4.99 11.50 9.69
CA ASP A 215 6.39 11.11 9.55
C ASP A 215 6.68 10.73 8.09
N TYR A 216 5.81 9.95 7.48
CA TYR A 216 5.83 9.60 6.06
C TYR A 216 4.44 9.19 5.58
N ILE A 217 4.29 9.08 4.26
CA ILE A 217 3.08 8.66 3.58
C ILE A 217 3.40 7.49 2.66
N ASN A 218 2.62 6.43 2.76
CA ASN A 218 2.70 5.24 1.91
C ASN A 218 1.80 5.44 0.69
N LEU A 219 2.37 5.57 -0.51
CA LEU A 219 1.61 5.66 -1.74
C LEU A 219 1.28 4.25 -2.22
N MET A 220 0.00 3.88 -2.30
CA MET A 220 -0.45 2.58 -2.78
C MET A 220 -0.35 2.51 -4.31
N THR A 221 0.86 2.60 -4.85
CA THR A 221 1.16 2.65 -6.30
C THR A 221 1.04 1.29 -6.97
N TYR A 222 -0.11 0.68 -6.78
CA TYR A 222 -0.57 -0.59 -7.34
C TYR A 222 -2.09 -0.56 -7.55
N ASP A 223 -2.71 -1.67 -7.92
CA ASP A 223 -4.13 -1.77 -8.28
C ASP A 223 -4.55 -0.89 -9.46
N MET A 224 -3.61 -0.58 -10.33
CA MET A 224 -3.86 0.24 -11.51
C MET A 224 -4.57 -0.53 -12.64
N ALA A 225 -4.61 -1.86 -12.58
CA ALA A 225 -5.24 -2.74 -13.58
C ALA A 225 -6.78 -2.75 -13.54
N TYR A 226 -7.40 -1.68 -13.04
CA TYR A 226 -8.84 -1.51 -13.07
C TYR A 226 -9.28 -0.64 -14.26
N GLY A 227 -10.42 -1.02 -14.85
CA GLY A 227 -10.99 -0.26 -15.96
C GLY A 227 -10.22 -0.41 -17.26
N THR A 228 -9.48 0.61 -17.66
CA THR A 228 -8.81 0.71 -18.96
C THR A 228 -7.32 0.31 -18.95
N GLN A 229 -6.80 -0.14 -17.80
CA GLN A 229 -5.39 -0.44 -17.63
C GLN A 229 -5.10 -1.94 -17.70
N TYR A 230 -3.95 -2.30 -18.28
CA TYR A 230 -3.47 -3.67 -18.31
C TYR A 230 -2.58 -3.99 -17.10
N PHE A 231 -1.77 -3.03 -16.69
CA PHE A 231 -0.73 -3.25 -15.69
C PHE A 231 -1.22 -2.91 -14.29
N ASN A 232 -0.83 -3.76 -13.33
CA ASN A 232 -1.14 -3.56 -11.92
C ASN A 232 -0.36 -2.39 -11.31
N ALA A 233 0.91 -2.22 -11.69
CA ALA A 233 1.83 -1.27 -11.07
C ALA A 233 2.96 -0.86 -12.01
N ASN A 234 2.64 -0.45 -13.23
CA ASN A 234 3.63 0.01 -14.22
C ASN A 234 4.36 1.27 -13.75
N LEU A 235 5.70 1.28 -13.89
CA LEU A 235 6.50 2.45 -13.52
C LEU A 235 6.21 3.64 -14.42
N TYR A 236 6.07 3.43 -15.72
CA TYR A 236 5.74 4.42 -16.75
C TYR A 236 4.64 3.90 -17.69
N ASP A 237 4.12 4.77 -18.56
CA ASP A 237 3.18 4.36 -19.59
C ASP A 237 3.83 3.41 -20.61
N SER A 238 3.05 2.44 -21.09
CA SER A 238 3.45 1.55 -22.18
C SER A 238 2.97 2.06 -23.52
N LYS A 239 3.82 1.98 -24.54
CA LYS A 239 3.42 2.25 -25.92
C LYS A 239 2.65 1.09 -26.54
N ALA A 240 2.99 -0.14 -26.16
CA ALA A 240 2.33 -1.34 -26.66
C ALA A 240 0.92 -1.52 -26.05
N TRP A 241 0.75 -1.08 -24.81
CA TRP A 241 -0.46 -1.21 -24.03
C TRP A 241 -0.87 0.15 -23.46
N PRO A 242 -1.18 1.14 -24.33
CA PRO A 242 -1.47 2.49 -23.87
C PRO A 242 -2.74 2.52 -23.03
N THR A 243 -2.75 3.40 -22.04
CA THR A 243 -3.94 3.72 -21.28
C THR A 243 -5.04 4.23 -22.23
N VAL A 244 -6.22 3.64 -22.17
CA VAL A 244 -7.32 3.92 -23.14
C VAL A 244 -7.90 5.32 -22.94
N ALA A 245 -7.86 5.87 -21.72
CA ALA A 245 -8.30 7.24 -21.44
C ALA A 245 -7.10 8.15 -21.24
N ALA A 246 -6.90 9.13 -22.13
CA ALA A 246 -5.80 10.09 -22.05
C ALA A 246 -5.78 10.94 -20.76
N ALA A 247 -6.91 11.00 -20.03
CA ALA A 247 -7.03 11.71 -18.76
C ALA A 247 -6.47 10.92 -17.56
N ASP A 248 -6.38 9.59 -17.67
CA ASP A 248 -6.08 8.70 -16.54
C ASP A 248 -4.82 7.88 -16.84
N LYS A 249 -3.72 8.58 -17.05
CA LYS A 249 -2.40 7.92 -17.16
C LYS A 249 -1.96 7.40 -15.80
N TYR A 250 -2.46 6.24 -15.42
CA TYR A 250 -2.04 5.60 -14.18
C TYR A 250 -0.69 4.92 -14.38
N SER A 251 0.33 5.52 -13.83
CA SER A 251 1.64 4.90 -13.64
C SER A 251 2.21 5.35 -12.30
N VAL A 252 3.16 4.63 -11.78
CA VAL A 252 3.83 4.98 -10.53
C VAL A 252 4.42 6.40 -10.61
N ASP A 253 5.10 6.74 -11.72
CA ASP A 253 5.67 8.07 -11.93
C ASP A 253 4.59 9.17 -11.96
N PHE A 254 3.45 8.92 -12.59
CA PHE A 254 2.32 9.84 -12.59
C PHE A 254 1.80 10.11 -11.17
N VAL A 255 1.62 9.06 -10.36
CA VAL A 255 1.15 9.18 -8.97
C VAL A 255 2.15 9.99 -8.14
N VAL A 256 3.44 9.67 -8.20
CA VAL A 256 4.50 10.40 -7.49
C VAL A 256 4.47 11.89 -7.87
N ASN A 257 4.37 12.20 -9.17
CA ASN A 257 4.32 13.58 -9.64
C ASN A 257 3.07 14.33 -9.15
N ASN A 258 1.92 13.68 -9.06
CA ASN A 258 0.70 14.29 -8.50
C ASN A 258 0.85 14.67 -7.02
N TYR A 259 1.43 13.78 -6.20
CA TYR A 259 1.67 14.09 -4.79
C TYR A 259 2.74 15.15 -4.59
N LEU A 260 3.79 15.18 -5.43
CA LEU A 260 4.78 16.28 -5.46
C LEU A 260 4.12 17.61 -5.80
N ALA A 261 3.28 17.65 -6.83
CA ALA A 261 2.54 18.85 -7.23
C ALA A 261 1.56 19.32 -6.14
N ALA A 262 1.00 18.39 -5.36
CA ALA A 262 0.17 18.69 -4.21
C ALA A 262 0.96 19.21 -2.99
N GLY A 263 2.30 19.19 -3.03
CA GLY A 263 3.17 19.77 -2.01
C GLY A 263 3.79 18.77 -1.03
N LEU A 264 3.67 17.46 -1.28
CA LEU A 264 4.36 16.44 -0.50
C LEU A 264 5.86 16.44 -0.87
N LYS A 265 6.73 16.34 0.13
CA LYS A 265 8.18 16.27 -0.11
C LYS A 265 8.59 14.84 -0.50
N PRO A 266 9.58 14.67 -1.40
CA PRO A 266 10.06 13.33 -1.76
C PRO A 266 10.45 12.48 -0.54
N GLN A 267 11.12 13.09 0.45
CA GLN A 267 11.60 12.41 1.67
C GLN A 267 10.48 12.00 2.64
N GLN A 268 9.22 12.27 2.30
CA GLN A 268 8.05 11.82 3.04
C GLN A 268 7.26 10.75 2.29
N MET A 269 7.71 10.32 1.11
CA MET A 269 6.99 9.35 0.26
C MET A 269 7.67 7.99 0.28
N ASN A 270 6.92 6.96 0.63
CA ASN A 270 7.26 5.58 0.33
C ASN A 270 6.49 5.12 -0.90
N LEU A 271 7.21 4.60 -1.89
CA LEU A 271 6.63 4.05 -3.11
C LEU A 271 6.07 2.66 -2.83
N GLY A 272 4.80 2.42 -3.16
CA GLY A 272 4.13 1.14 -2.98
C GLY A 272 4.51 0.11 -4.03
N ILE A 273 4.78 -1.12 -3.60
CA ILE A 273 5.08 -2.27 -4.44
C ILE A 273 4.11 -3.39 -4.08
N GLY A 274 3.30 -3.84 -5.04
CA GLY A 274 2.38 -4.95 -4.83
C GLY A 274 3.11 -6.29 -5.00
N PHE A 275 3.22 -7.08 -3.93
CA PHE A 275 3.77 -8.45 -4.04
C PHE A 275 2.73 -9.44 -4.58
N TYR A 276 2.01 -8.99 -5.60
CA TYR A 276 0.94 -9.71 -6.26
C TYR A 276 0.75 -9.22 -7.69
N GLY A 277 0.03 -9.98 -8.48
CA GLY A 277 -0.41 -9.58 -9.80
C GLY A 277 -1.91 -9.38 -9.88
N ARG A 278 -2.33 -8.72 -10.95
CA ARG A 278 -3.74 -8.55 -11.29
C ARG A 278 -4.01 -9.09 -12.69
N VAL A 279 -5.11 -9.83 -12.79
CA VAL A 279 -5.75 -10.09 -14.08
C VAL A 279 -6.59 -8.86 -14.43
N PRO A 280 -6.39 -8.22 -15.60
CA PRO A 280 -7.10 -7.00 -15.92
C PRO A 280 -8.63 -7.23 -15.97
N LYS A 281 -9.38 -6.46 -15.20
CA LYS A 281 -10.84 -6.39 -15.36
C LYS A 281 -11.13 -5.45 -16.53
N ARG A 282 -11.33 -6.02 -17.72
CA ARG A 282 -11.76 -5.24 -18.86
C ARG A 282 -13.13 -5.63 -19.33
N SER A 283 -13.95 -4.61 -19.52
CA SER A 283 -14.94 -4.61 -20.56
C SER A 283 -14.26 -4.22 -21.86
N VAL A 284 -14.16 -5.13 -22.77
CA VAL A 284 -13.76 -4.85 -24.15
C VAL A 284 -15.01 -4.81 -25.03
N GLU A 285 -16.08 -4.22 -24.55
CA GLU A 285 -17.13 -3.83 -25.46
C GLU A 285 -16.70 -2.52 -26.12
N PRO A 286 -16.46 -2.53 -27.45
CA PRO A 286 -16.21 -1.30 -28.19
C PRO A 286 -17.39 -0.37 -27.97
N GLY A 287 -17.17 0.83 -27.43
CA GLY A 287 -18.19 1.86 -27.30
C GLY A 287 -18.61 2.21 -25.87
N ILE A 288 -18.05 1.58 -24.81
CA ILE A 288 -18.28 2.08 -23.45
C ILE A 288 -17.41 3.30 -23.22
N ASP A 289 -18.05 4.43 -23.03
CA ASP A 289 -17.43 5.68 -22.63
C ASP A 289 -17.25 5.69 -21.09
N TRP A 290 -16.08 5.30 -20.64
CA TRP A 290 -15.70 5.22 -19.23
C TRP A 290 -15.63 6.58 -18.53
N SER A 291 -15.68 7.69 -19.26
CA SER A 291 -15.79 9.03 -18.67
C SER A 291 -17.18 9.32 -18.12
N LYS A 292 -18.18 8.49 -18.40
CA LYS A 292 -19.53 8.67 -17.91
C LYS A 292 -19.77 8.04 -16.56
N PRO A 293 -20.45 8.73 -15.63
CA PRO A 293 -20.74 8.22 -14.27
C PRO A 293 -21.45 6.86 -14.23
N ASP A 294 -22.25 6.55 -15.24
CA ASP A 294 -23.01 5.29 -15.32
C ASP A 294 -22.12 4.09 -15.69
N ALA A 295 -21.01 4.31 -16.39
CA ALA A 295 -20.03 3.26 -16.66
C ALA A 295 -19.27 2.85 -15.37
N GLN A 296 -19.12 3.78 -14.43
CA GLN A 296 -18.51 3.51 -13.13
C GLN A 296 -19.45 2.81 -12.14
N LYS A 297 -20.77 3.02 -12.27
CA LYS A 297 -21.78 2.39 -11.41
C LYS A 297 -22.10 0.94 -11.75
N ASN A 298 -21.77 0.52 -12.96
CA ASN A 298 -21.79 -0.88 -13.37
C ASN A 298 -20.34 -1.32 -13.60
N PRO A 299 -19.61 -1.73 -12.54
CA PRO A 299 -18.35 -2.40 -12.75
C PRO A 299 -18.65 -3.57 -13.67
N VAL A 300 -18.05 -3.57 -14.86
CA VAL A 300 -18.32 -4.58 -15.86
C VAL A 300 -18.04 -5.93 -15.25
N THR A 301 -19.11 -6.66 -15.00
CA THR A 301 -19.08 -8.00 -14.42
C THR A 301 -18.65 -9.05 -15.45
N GLN A 302 -18.40 -8.63 -16.69
CA GLN A 302 -17.90 -9.52 -17.74
C GLN A 302 -16.37 -9.52 -17.72
N PRO A 303 -15.74 -10.66 -17.46
CA PRO A 303 -14.30 -10.79 -17.58
C PRO A 303 -13.86 -10.53 -19.03
N TYR A 304 -12.65 -9.98 -19.20
CA TYR A 304 -11.97 -9.85 -20.51
C TYR A 304 -11.84 -11.19 -21.25
N PHE A 305 -11.93 -12.28 -20.52
CA PHE A 305 -11.81 -13.64 -20.98
C PHE A 305 -13.17 -14.27 -21.26
N GLY A 306 -13.25 -15.04 -22.32
CA GLY A 306 -14.41 -15.87 -22.63
C GLY A 306 -14.59 -17.00 -21.59
N GLU A 307 -15.66 -17.78 -21.72
CA GLU A 307 -15.98 -18.85 -20.77
C GLU A 307 -14.85 -19.88 -20.61
N GLN A 308 -14.12 -20.16 -21.66
CA GLN A 308 -13.01 -21.14 -21.65
C GLN A 308 -11.81 -20.63 -20.88
N GLU A 309 -11.46 -19.35 -21.02
CA GLU A 309 -10.40 -18.71 -20.25
C GLU A 309 -10.79 -18.57 -18.78
N VAL A 310 -12.05 -18.22 -18.49
CA VAL A 310 -12.57 -18.21 -17.11
C VAL A 310 -12.49 -19.61 -16.49
N ALA A 311 -12.82 -20.66 -17.25
CA ALA A 311 -12.69 -22.04 -16.79
C ALA A 311 -11.22 -22.42 -16.55
N LEU A 312 -10.28 -21.96 -17.42
CA LEU A 312 -8.85 -22.15 -17.22
C LEU A 312 -8.39 -21.53 -15.90
N PHE A 313 -8.66 -20.24 -15.67
CA PHE A 313 -8.27 -19.57 -14.42
C PHE A 313 -8.89 -20.22 -13.18
N ARG A 314 -10.16 -20.66 -13.28
CA ARG A 314 -10.82 -21.39 -12.19
C ARG A 314 -10.15 -22.74 -11.93
N SER A 315 -9.70 -23.48 -12.95
CA SER A 315 -8.93 -24.73 -12.79
C SER A 315 -7.59 -24.54 -12.09
N LEU A 316 -7.08 -23.29 -12.08
CA LEU A 316 -5.86 -22.86 -11.40
C LEU A 316 -6.16 -22.28 -10.00
N GLY A 317 -7.40 -22.35 -9.54
CA GLY A 317 -7.82 -21.84 -8.23
C GLY A 317 -8.19 -20.37 -8.21
N ILE A 318 -8.27 -19.68 -9.37
CA ILE A 318 -8.57 -18.26 -9.49
C ILE A 318 -9.98 -18.07 -10.04
N ASP A 319 -10.86 -17.54 -9.22
CA ASP A 319 -12.21 -17.18 -9.66
C ASP A 319 -12.27 -15.72 -10.09
N LEU A 320 -12.09 -15.45 -11.37
CA LEU A 320 -12.10 -14.12 -11.96
C LEU A 320 -13.41 -13.32 -11.73
N LYS A 321 -14.50 -13.99 -11.32
CA LYS A 321 -15.75 -13.34 -10.93
C LYS A 321 -15.69 -12.72 -9.54
N LYS A 322 -14.85 -13.27 -8.67
CA LYS A 322 -14.70 -12.85 -7.28
C LYS A 322 -13.54 -11.89 -7.12
N ASP A 323 -12.38 -12.28 -7.61
CA ASP A 323 -11.15 -11.52 -7.45
C ASP A 323 -10.22 -11.71 -8.65
N THR A 324 -9.46 -10.67 -8.96
CA THR A 324 -8.39 -10.69 -9.96
C THR A 324 -7.01 -10.63 -9.34
N TYR A 325 -6.94 -10.63 -8.02
CA TYR A 325 -5.72 -10.62 -7.22
C TYR A 325 -5.06 -12.00 -7.23
N VAL A 326 -3.77 -12.06 -7.53
CA VAL A 326 -2.99 -13.29 -7.55
C VAL A 326 -1.69 -13.07 -6.78
N LYS A 327 -1.52 -13.74 -5.64
CA LYS A 327 -0.29 -13.65 -4.84
C LYS A 327 0.94 -14.01 -5.66
N TYR A 328 2.08 -13.36 -5.39
CA TYR A 328 3.34 -13.65 -6.10
C TYR A 328 3.74 -15.13 -6.02
N ASN A 329 3.54 -15.76 -4.86
CA ASN A 329 3.75 -17.20 -4.68
C ASN A 329 2.96 -18.05 -5.68
N ASP A 330 1.69 -17.71 -5.91
CA ASP A 330 0.81 -18.44 -6.82
C ASP A 330 1.20 -18.16 -8.28
N ILE A 331 1.67 -16.94 -8.57
CA ILE A 331 2.20 -16.62 -9.91
C ILE A 331 3.41 -17.49 -10.20
N VAL A 332 4.37 -17.57 -9.29
CA VAL A 332 5.57 -18.40 -9.45
C VAL A 332 5.21 -19.87 -9.57
N LYS A 333 4.38 -20.37 -8.64
CA LYS A 333 4.05 -21.79 -8.53
C LYS A 333 3.16 -22.28 -9.68
N THR A 334 2.13 -21.50 -10.01
CA THR A 334 1.03 -21.95 -10.87
C THR A 334 1.17 -21.48 -12.31
N PHE A 335 1.71 -20.28 -12.53
CA PHE A 335 1.77 -19.69 -13.87
C PHE A 335 3.17 -19.80 -14.50
N LEU A 336 4.21 -19.37 -13.79
CA LEU A 336 5.59 -19.42 -14.33
C LEU A 336 6.12 -20.85 -14.41
N ASN A 337 5.73 -21.70 -13.48
CA ASN A 337 6.09 -23.12 -13.44
C ASN A 337 4.97 -24.05 -13.91
N ASP A 338 4.03 -23.55 -14.72
CA ASP A 338 2.95 -24.38 -15.28
C ASP A 338 3.51 -25.56 -16.06
N PRO A 339 3.24 -26.82 -15.65
CA PRO A 339 3.75 -28.02 -16.33
C PRO A 339 3.31 -28.13 -17.79
N GLN A 340 2.16 -27.55 -18.13
CA GLN A 340 1.61 -27.53 -19.48
C GLN A 340 2.13 -26.35 -20.33
N LYS A 341 2.91 -25.44 -19.74
CA LYS A 341 3.50 -24.26 -20.40
C LYS A 341 2.47 -23.41 -21.15
N ARG A 342 1.28 -23.25 -20.58
CA ARG A 342 0.17 -22.48 -21.17
C ARG A 342 0.43 -20.99 -21.16
N PHE A 343 1.23 -20.50 -20.21
CA PHE A 343 1.57 -19.11 -20.03
C PHE A 343 2.95 -18.79 -20.61
N THR A 344 3.06 -17.61 -21.21
CA THR A 344 4.31 -17.08 -21.72
C THR A 344 4.66 -15.79 -20.99
N GLY A 345 5.87 -15.73 -20.43
CA GLY A 345 6.40 -14.54 -19.77
C GLY A 345 6.89 -13.50 -20.77
N HIS A 346 6.59 -12.25 -20.47
CA HIS A 346 6.99 -11.07 -21.24
C HIS A 346 7.52 -9.98 -20.32
N TRP A 347 8.23 -9.04 -20.91
CA TRP A 347 8.66 -7.81 -20.26
C TRP A 347 8.25 -6.62 -21.11
N ASP A 348 7.68 -5.58 -20.50
CA ASP A 348 7.41 -4.31 -21.16
C ASP A 348 8.53 -3.32 -20.83
N ASP A 349 9.29 -2.93 -21.87
CA ASP A 349 10.44 -2.04 -21.70
C ASP A 349 10.05 -0.58 -21.46
N ASP A 350 8.88 -0.13 -21.86
CA ASP A 350 8.39 1.20 -21.53
C ASP A 350 7.86 1.22 -20.10
N ALA A 351 6.95 0.30 -19.75
CA ALA A 351 6.27 0.22 -18.44
C ALA A 351 7.17 -0.30 -17.30
N LYS A 352 8.27 -0.99 -17.62
CA LYS A 352 9.23 -1.59 -16.67
C LYS A 352 8.59 -2.64 -15.75
N VAL A 353 7.71 -3.45 -16.30
CA VAL A 353 7.03 -4.53 -15.57
C VAL A 353 6.96 -5.82 -16.36
N PRO A 354 6.98 -6.99 -15.69
CA PRO A 354 6.67 -8.27 -16.28
C PRO A 354 5.16 -8.46 -16.45
N TRP A 355 4.80 -9.23 -17.47
CA TRP A 355 3.44 -9.67 -17.69
C TRP A 355 3.38 -11.04 -18.33
N LEU A 356 2.26 -11.72 -18.20
CA LEU A 356 2.02 -13.04 -18.78
C LEU A 356 0.96 -12.97 -19.86
N SER A 357 1.13 -13.77 -20.91
CA SER A 357 0.08 -14.07 -21.87
C SER A 357 -0.35 -15.52 -21.78
N VAL A 358 -1.58 -15.79 -22.26
CA VAL A 358 -2.15 -17.11 -22.43
C VAL A 358 -2.75 -17.22 -23.83
N LYS A 359 -2.82 -18.41 -24.40
CA LYS A 359 -3.54 -18.65 -25.66
C LYS A 359 -5.02 -18.94 -25.38
N SER A 360 -5.91 -18.28 -26.13
CA SER A 360 -7.33 -18.69 -26.18
C SER A 360 -7.48 -20.03 -26.90
N ALA A 361 -8.67 -20.60 -26.85
CA ALA A 361 -8.99 -21.84 -27.58
C ALA A 361 -8.82 -21.70 -29.09
N GLU A 362 -9.02 -20.49 -29.62
CA GLU A 362 -8.84 -20.15 -31.04
C GLU A 362 -7.37 -19.79 -31.38
N GLY A 363 -6.44 -19.92 -30.41
CA GLY A 363 -5.02 -19.64 -30.58
C GLY A 363 -4.64 -18.15 -30.51
N LYS A 364 -5.60 -17.24 -30.17
CA LYS A 364 -5.32 -15.82 -29.98
C LYS A 364 -4.51 -15.60 -28.70
N THR A 365 -3.50 -14.73 -28.76
CA THR A 365 -2.73 -14.33 -27.59
C THR A 365 -3.52 -13.31 -26.78
N LEU A 366 -3.78 -13.63 -25.51
CA LEU A 366 -4.47 -12.80 -24.55
C LEU A 366 -3.51 -12.31 -23.47
N PHE A 367 -3.69 -11.10 -23.00
CA PHE A 367 -2.98 -10.60 -21.81
C PHE A 367 -3.59 -11.28 -20.58
N ALA A 368 -2.79 -12.06 -19.86
CA ALA A 368 -3.27 -12.82 -18.71
C ALA A 368 -3.22 -12.03 -17.41
N LEU A 369 -2.05 -11.59 -17.01
CA LEU A 369 -1.85 -10.77 -15.82
C LEU A 369 -0.52 -10.01 -15.87
N SER A 370 -0.43 -8.92 -15.10
CA SER A 370 0.83 -8.25 -14.77
C SER A 370 1.13 -8.41 -13.29
N TYR A 371 2.41 -8.35 -12.94
CA TYR A 371 2.88 -8.59 -11.57
C TYR A 371 4.22 -7.89 -11.33
N GLU A 372 4.81 -8.06 -10.15
CA GLU A 372 6.19 -7.66 -9.86
C GLU A 372 7.12 -8.88 -9.85
N ASP A 373 8.34 -8.69 -10.31
CA ASP A 373 9.43 -9.66 -10.20
C ASP A 373 10.69 -8.98 -9.60
N PRO A 374 11.77 -9.72 -9.32
CA PRO A 374 13.00 -9.12 -8.80
C PRO A 374 13.59 -8.02 -9.71
N ARG A 375 13.41 -8.12 -11.03
CA ARG A 375 13.89 -7.11 -11.99
C ARG A 375 13.10 -5.81 -11.86
N SER A 376 11.77 -5.87 -11.82
CA SER A 376 10.91 -4.68 -11.68
C SER A 376 11.09 -4.02 -10.32
N VAL A 377 11.23 -4.81 -9.25
CA VAL A 377 11.51 -4.32 -7.89
C VAL A 377 12.85 -3.57 -7.85
N ALA A 378 13.92 -4.11 -8.44
CA ALA A 378 15.22 -3.44 -8.51
C ALA A 378 15.13 -2.11 -9.27
N ILE A 379 14.42 -2.06 -10.40
CA ILE A 379 14.21 -0.82 -11.17
C ILE A 379 13.44 0.22 -10.37
N LYS A 380 12.40 -0.19 -9.62
CA LYS A 380 11.64 0.69 -8.75
C LYS A 380 12.49 1.21 -7.57
N ALA A 381 13.35 0.38 -7.01
CA ALA A 381 14.32 0.82 -5.99
C ALA A 381 15.29 1.88 -6.54
N ASP A 382 15.76 1.72 -7.77
CA ASP A 382 16.58 2.73 -8.44
C ASP A 382 15.80 4.03 -8.72
N TYR A 383 14.53 3.92 -9.10
CA TYR A 383 13.64 5.07 -9.22
C TYR A 383 13.49 5.82 -7.89
N ILE A 384 13.25 5.11 -6.78
CA ILE A 384 13.16 5.67 -5.42
C ILE A 384 14.42 6.50 -5.11
N LYS A 385 15.61 5.93 -5.31
CA LYS A 385 16.90 6.61 -5.08
C LYS A 385 17.05 7.85 -5.97
N LYS A 386 16.77 7.73 -7.27
CA LYS A 386 16.89 8.83 -8.24
C LYS A 386 15.92 9.99 -7.94
N ARG A 387 14.72 9.68 -7.45
CA ARG A 387 13.71 10.70 -7.09
C ARG A 387 13.89 11.24 -5.67
N GLY A 388 14.82 10.70 -4.89
CA GLY A 388 15.07 11.09 -3.49
C GLY A 388 13.89 10.81 -2.57
N LEU A 389 13.12 9.74 -2.86
CA LEU A 389 12.00 9.32 -2.02
C LEU A 389 12.50 8.76 -0.68
N ALA A 390 11.62 8.66 0.31
CA ALA A 390 11.94 8.12 1.63
C ALA A 390 12.31 6.63 1.58
N GLY A 391 11.65 5.88 0.72
CA GLY A 391 11.86 4.45 0.58
C GLY A 391 10.73 3.77 -0.18
N ALA A 392 10.50 2.51 0.15
CA ALA A 392 9.41 1.72 -0.37
C ALA A 392 8.49 1.23 0.75
N MET A 393 7.24 0.97 0.40
CA MET A 393 6.37 0.09 1.15
C MET A 393 5.89 -1.06 0.27
N PHE A 394 5.50 -2.18 0.84
CA PHE A 394 4.95 -3.27 0.04
C PHE A 394 3.73 -3.92 0.71
N TRP A 395 2.76 -4.27 -0.10
CA TRP A 395 1.61 -5.10 0.20
C TRP A 395 1.76 -6.43 -0.51
N GLU A 396 1.89 -7.58 0.12
CA GLU A 396 2.08 -7.85 1.53
C GLU A 396 3.06 -9.02 1.75
N TYR A 397 3.53 -9.19 2.95
CA TYR A 397 4.45 -10.26 3.31
C TYR A 397 3.94 -11.67 2.99
N GLY A 398 2.65 -11.94 3.26
CA GLY A 398 2.05 -13.25 3.02
C GLY A 398 1.86 -13.63 1.55
N ALA A 399 2.30 -12.75 0.63
CA ALA A 399 2.27 -13.02 -0.80
C ALA A 399 3.62 -13.42 -1.38
N ASP A 400 4.70 -13.40 -0.57
CA ASP A 400 6.09 -13.71 -0.96
C ASP A 400 6.74 -14.69 0.05
N ASP A 401 6.23 -15.93 0.14
CA ASP A 401 6.63 -16.93 1.15
C ASP A 401 8.15 -17.21 1.18
N ASN A 402 8.83 -17.04 0.05
CA ASN A 402 10.27 -17.26 -0.06
C ASN A 402 11.07 -15.96 0.16
N ASN A 403 10.43 -14.85 0.49
CA ASN A 403 11.03 -13.53 0.66
C ASN A 403 11.86 -13.07 -0.56
N GLN A 404 11.48 -13.48 -1.76
CA GLN A 404 12.26 -13.20 -2.97
C GLN A 404 12.20 -11.72 -3.35
N LEU A 405 11.01 -11.14 -3.33
CA LEU A 405 10.80 -9.72 -3.64
C LEU A 405 11.25 -8.83 -2.47
N ALA A 406 10.95 -9.23 -1.23
CA ALA A 406 11.38 -8.50 -0.03
C ALA A 406 12.90 -8.43 0.07
N LYS A 407 13.60 -9.54 -0.20
CA LYS A 407 15.07 -9.60 -0.22
C LYS A 407 15.64 -8.72 -1.34
N GLN A 408 15.11 -8.83 -2.57
CA GLN A 408 15.55 -7.98 -3.67
C GLN A 408 15.39 -6.50 -3.35
N LEU A 409 14.25 -6.13 -2.75
CA LEU A 409 14.00 -4.74 -2.34
C LEU A 409 15.01 -4.27 -1.29
N ALA A 410 15.24 -5.06 -0.24
CA ALA A 410 16.19 -4.75 0.81
C ALA A 410 17.61 -4.57 0.27
N GLU A 411 18.09 -5.49 -0.57
CA GLU A 411 19.39 -5.41 -1.24
C GLU A 411 19.49 -4.15 -2.11
N SER A 412 18.47 -3.88 -2.92
CA SER A 412 18.45 -2.72 -3.82
C SER A 412 18.40 -1.38 -3.09
N LEU A 413 17.76 -1.30 -1.93
CA LEU A 413 17.70 -0.10 -1.09
C LEU A 413 18.85 -0.02 -0.06
N ALA A 414 19.74 -1.02 -0.01
CA ALA A 414 20.81 -1.15 0.98
C ALA A 414 20.29 -1.11 2.44
N ILE A 415 19.17 -1.81 2.68
CA ILE A 415 18.62 -1.96 4.03
C ILE A 415 19.57 -2.83 4.86
N THR A 416 19.96 -2.33 6.00
CA THR A 416 20.75 -3.08 7.00
C THR A 416 19.91 -3.28 8.26
N PRO A 417 19.83 -4.50 8.81
CA PRO A 417 19.07 -4.80 10.03
C PRO A 417 19.44 -3.97 11.24
#